data_8cb7bf8240ef796b3a4ab95397f8b7dd
#
_entry.id   8cb7bf8240ef796b3a4ab95397f8b7dd
#
_cell.length_a   1.000
_cell.length_b   1.000
_cell.length_c   1.000
_cell.angle_alpha   90.00
_cell.angle_beta   90.00
_cell.angle_gamma   90.00
#
_symmetry.space_group_name_H-M   'P 1'
#
loop_
_entity.id
_entity.type
_entity.pdbx_description
1 polymer ?
#
loop_
_entity_poly.entity_id
_entity_poly.type
_entity_poly.pdbx_seq_one_letter_code
_entity_poly.pdbx_strand_id
1 'polypeptide(L)'
;MKKLILFLSIITITNVFAQNINQFDDNGKRHGKWEKKFEGTNKLRYQGQFEHGKEVGTFKFYHQGAIGKHPSCIKEFTRDSDTVMVKYYSSKGIFLSEGKTKGKLRIGQWKSYERNSGVLVDVENYVNGKLEGIKTSYYNDGKIIQTQEFKNDVLHGKKIMYAPNGKVSSEYVFVNGKSHGYFVEYDENGLKAKTGKYDMNKPRGVWKFYDNGKLIKSVDYTLSNDPRRRKKKK
;
A
#
# COMPACT_ATOMS: atom_id res chain seq x y z
N MET A 1 -40.37 35.35 -61.27
CA MET A 1 -40.95 34.72 -60.07
C MET A 1 -39.82 34.31 -59.13
N LYS A 2 -39.59 35.08 -58.03
CA LYS A 2 -38.56 34.77 -57.03
C LYS A 2 -39.15 33.87 -55.97
N LYS A 3 -38.65 32.63 -55.83
CA LYS A 3 -39.04 31.72 -54.78
C LYS A 3 -38.34 32.12 -53.45
N LEU A 4 -39.16 32.53 -52.49
CA LEU A 4 -38.73 32.80 -51.13
C LEU A 4 -38.60 31.48 -50.37
N ILE A 5 -37.40 31.04 -50.05
CA ILE A 5 -37.14 29.85 -49.23
C ILE A 5 -37.12 30.30 -47.77
N LEU A 6 -38.16 29.93 -46.99
CA LEU A 6 -38.28 30.21 -45.58
C LEU A 6 -37.46 29.15 -44.79
N PHE A 7 -36.30 29.56 -44.24
CA PHE A 7 -35.54 28.72 -43.33
C PHE A 7 -36.21 28.71 -41.94
N LEU A 8 -36.88 27.62 -41.62
CA LEU A 8 -37.44 27.39 -40.30
C LEU A 8 -36.33 26.85 -39.38
N SER A 9 -35.73 27.73 -38.58
CA SER A 9 -34.74 27.34 -37.55
C SER A 9 -35.47 26.66 -36.38
N ILE A 10 -35.35 25.34 -36.28
CA ILE A 10 -35.80 24.58 -35.12
C ILE A 10 -34.81 24.87 -33.97
N ILE A 11 -35.24 25.74 -33.05
CA ILE A 11 -34.53 25.96 -31.78
C ILE A 11 -34.84 24.79 -30.88
N THR A 12 -33.94 23.81 -30.80
CA THR A 12 -34.00 22.75 -29.80
C THR A 12 -33.64 23.34 -28.44
N ILE A 13 -34.64 23.65 -27.62
CA ILE A 13 -34.45 24.02 -26.23
C ILE A 13 -34.01 22.75 -25.50
N THR A 14 -32.69 22.58 -25.34
CA THR A 14 -32.14 21.60 -24.40
C THR A 14 -32.45 22.09 -23.00
N ASN A 15 -33.45 21.49 -22.37
CA ASN A 15 -33.70 21.66 -20.95
C ASN A 15 -32.48 21.13 -20.18
N VAL A 16 -31.56 22.01 -19.80
CA VAL A 16 -30.52 21.72 -18.82
C VAL A 16 -31.23 21.64 -17.49
N PHE A 17 -31.72 20.46 -17.11
CA PHE A 17 -32.16 20.20 -15.75
C PHE A 17 -30.95 20.40 -14.84
N ALA A 18 -30.93 21.50 -14.10
CA ALA A 18 -30.04 21.64 -12.95
C ALA A 18 -30.34 20.47 -12.00
N GLN A 19 -29.43 19.47 -11.97
CA GLN A 19 -29.61 18.33 -11.09
C GLN A 19 -29.62 18.85 -9.65
N ASN A 20 -30.79 18.82 -8.99
CA ASN A 20 -30.92 19.14 -7.60
C ASN A 20 -29.98 18.26 -6.77
N ILE A 21 -29.13 18.88 -5.95
CA ILE A 21 -28.24 18.18 -5.01
C ILE A 21 -28.94 17.97 -3.68
N ASN A 22 -28.49 16.97 -2.90
CA ASN A 22 -28.97 16.69 -1.53
C ASN A 22 -30.47 16.36 -1.46
N GLN A 23 -30.94 15.55 -2.41
CA GLN A 23 -32.33 15.10 -2.46
C GLN A 23 -32.54 13.82 -1.64
N PHE A 24 -33.76 13.65 -1.16
CA PHE A 24 -34.23 12.41 -0.55
C PHE A 24 -35.25 11.74 -1.50
N ASP A 25 -35.33 10.42 -1.44
CA ASP A 25 -36.40 9.66 -2.07
C ASP A 25 -37.70 9.70 -1.23
N ASP A 26 -38.76 9.08 -1.75
CA ASP A 26 -40.08 9.03 -1.10
C ASP A 26 -40.06 8.34 0.28
N ASN A 27 -39.01 7.56 0.58
CA ASN A 27 -38.78 6.90 1.86
C ASN A 27 -37.84 7.69 2.80
N GLY A 28 -37.51 8.95 2.47
CA GLY A 28 -36.63 9.80 3.25
C GLY A 28 -35.17 9.37 3.25
N LYS A 29 -34.76 8.53 2.26
CA LYS A 29 -33.35 8.10 2.10
C LYS A 29 -32.65 9.01 1.10
N ARG A 30 -31.34 9.25 1.31
CA ARG A 30 -30.53 10.03 0.38
C ARG A 30 -30.59 9.42 -1.02
N HIS A 31 -30.81 10.29 -2.03
CA HIS A 31 -30.90 9.87 -3.42
C HIS A 31 -30.28 10.92 -4.34
N GLY A 32 -29.66 10.48 -5.46
CA GLY A 32 -29.02 11.37 -6.41
C GLY A 32 -27.68 11.95 -5.92
N LYS A 33 -27.29 13.09 -6.48
CA LYS A 33 -26.02 13.76 -6.14
C LYS A 33 -26.08 14.40 -4.76
N TRP A 34 -25.01 14.23 -3.99
CA TRP A 34 -24.87 14.76 -2.64
C TRP A 34 -23.56 15.47 -2.44
N GLU A 35 -23.62 16.58 -1.72
CA GLU A 35 -22.49 17.36 -1.25
C GLU A 35 -22.67 17.67 0.22
N LYS A 36 -21.60 17.55 1.00
CA LYS A 36 -21.55 18.01 2.39
C LYS A 36 -20.36 18.92 2.58
N LYS A 37 -20.57 20.05 3.22
CA LYS A 37 -19.52 20.99 3.61
C LYS A 37 -19.09 20.75 5.05
N PHE A 38 -17.90 21.21 5.41
CA PHE A 38 -17.49 21.32 6.80
C PHE A 38 -18.32 22.40 7.50
N GLU A 39 -18.69 22.12 8.74
CA GLU A 39 -19.49 23.03 9.55
C GLU A 39 -18.84 24.41 9.66
N GLY A 40 -19.65 25.47 9.55
CA GLY A 40 -19.20 26.87 9.58
C GLY A 40 -18.33 27.29 8.39
N THR A 41 -18.26 26.50 7.32
CA THR A 41 -17.43 26.84 6.16
C THR A 41 -18.13 26.57 4.81
N ASN A 42 -17.61 27.16 3.74
CA ASN A 42 -18.00 26.81 2.36
C ASN A 42 -17.16 25.67 1.74
N LYS A 43 -16.25 25.06 2.51
CA LYS A 43 -15.35 24.00 2.02
C LYS A 43 -16.07 22.65 1.98
N LEU A 44 -16.00 21.96 0.86
CA LEU A 44 -16.52 20.60 0.72
C LEU A 44 -15.82 19.65 1.71
N ARG A 45 -16.62 18.83 2.39
CA ARG A 45 -16.17 17.67 3.16
C ARG A 45 -16.21 16.41 2.34
N TYR A 46 -17.30 16.19 1.59
CA TYR A 46 -17.41 15.14 0.59
C TYR A 46 -18.46 15.48 -0.47
N GLN A 47 -18.34 14.82 -1.61
CA GLN A 47 -19.35 14.74 -2.66
C GLN A 47 -19.41 13.35 -3.23
N GLY A 48 -20.60 12.92 -3.69
CA GLY A 48 -20.82 11.61 -4.25
C GLY A 48 -22.28 11.40 -4.68
N GLN A 49 -22.66 10.18 -4.90
CA GLN A 49 -24.01 9.82 -5.30
C GLN A 49 -24.58 8.74 -4.38
N PHE A 50 -25.85 8.92 -3.99
CA PHE A 50 -26.59 7.94 -3.22
C PHE A 50 -27.73 7.34 -4.07
N GLU A 51 -28.03 6.08 -3.83
CA GLU A 51 -29.20 5.40 -4.33
C GLU A 51 -29.91 4.73 -3.16
N HIS A 52 -31.10 5.21 -2.82
CA HIS A 52 -31.92 4.75 -1.68
C HIS A 52 -31.13 4.62 -0.38
N GLY A 53 -30.27 5.61 -0.09
CA GLY A 53 -29.46 5.68 1.12
C GLY A 53 -28.11 4.99 1.06
N LYS A 54 -27.82 4.21 0.01
CA LYS A 54 -26.53 3.54 -0.21
C LYS A 54 -25.61 4.41 -1.08
N GLU A 55 -24.31 4.43 -0.77
CA GLU A 55 -23.30 5.07 -1.59
C GLU A 55 -23.11 4.26 -2.90
N VAL A 56 -23.09 4.97 -4.05
CA VAL A 56 -22.84 4.37 -5.36
C VAL A 56 -21.89 5.24 -6.18
N GLY A 57 -21.10 4.60 -7.06
CA GLY A 57 -20.17 5.31 -7.92
C GLY A 57 -19.02 5.96 -7.14
N THR A 58 -18.59 7.12 -7.60
CA THR A 58 -17.38 7.78 -7.08
C THR A 58 -17.71 8.80 -5.98
N PHE A 59 -17.16 8.60 -4.80
CA PHE A 59 -17.14 9.55 -3.71
C PHE A 59 -15.78 10.22 -3.60
N LYS A 60 -15.77 11.54 -3.45
CA LYS A 60 -14.59 12.35 -3.21
C LYS A 60 -14.67 12.96 -1.82
N PHE A 61 -13.66 12.73 -1.00
CA PHE A 61 -13.53 13.25 0.35
C PHE A 61 -12.41 14.27 0.40
N TYR A 62 -12.61 15.33 1.17
CA TYR A 62 -11.68 16.46 1.28
C TYR A 62 -11.22 16.64 2.71
N HIS A 63 -10.01 17.16 2.91
CA HIS A 63 -9.48 17.50 4.23
C HIS A 63 -9.74 18.97 4.54
N GLN A 64 -10.18 19.29 5.77
CA GLN A 64 -10.55 20.66 6.15
C GLN A 64 -9.42 21.68 6.01
N GLY A 65 -8.19 21.27 6.32
CA GLY A 65 -6.96 22.07 6.21
C GLY A 65 -6.29 22.04 4.82
N ALA A 66 -6.89 21.41 3.81
CA ALA A 66 -6.26 21.32 2.49
C ALA A 66 -6.28 22.70 1.80
N ILE A 67 -5.09 23.14 1.38
CA ILE A 67 -4.89 24.35 0.57
C ILE A 67 -5.10 23.96 -0.90
N GLY A 68 -6.31 23.52 -1.27
CA GLY A 68 -6.50 23.11 -2.64
C GLY A 68 -7.85 22.44 -2.90
N LYS A 69 -8.16 22.30 -4.18
CA LYS A 69 -9.40 21.70 -4.67
C LYS A 69 -9.29 20.16 -4.82
N HIS A 70 -8.15 19.56 -4.41
CA HIS A 70 -7.90 18.13 -4.60
C HIS A 70 -8.53 17.31 -3.48
N PRO A 71 -9.24 16.21 -3.81
CA PRO A 71 -9.71 15.29 -2.79
C PRO A 71 -8.51 14.60 -2.12
N SER A 72 -8.62 14.36 -0.81
CA SER A 72 -7.65 13.56 -0.05
C SER A 72 -7.91 12.07 -0.17
N CYS A 73 -9.14 11.69 -0.50
CA CYS A 73 -9.53 10.29 -0.70
C CYS A 73 -10.62 10.20 -1.76
N ILE A 74 -10.48 9.24 -2.65
CA ILE A 74 -11.53 8.83 -3.60
C ILE A 74 -11.92 7.39 -3.28
N LYS A 75 -13.24 7.14 -3.19
CA LYS A 75 -13.80 5.81 -3.02
C LYS A 75 -14.71 5.48 -4.19
N GLU A 76 -14.57 4.29 -4.74
CA GLU A 76 -15.40 3.79 -5.83
C GLU A 76 -16.29 2.66 -5.30
N PHE A 77 -17.59 2.97 -5.18
CA PHE A 77 -18.61 2.04 -4.70
C PHE A 77 -19.27 1.35 -5.88
N THR A 78 -19.27 0.03 -5.87
CA THR A 78 -20.01 -0.77 -6.85
C THR A 78 -21.33 -1.22 -6.23
N ARG A 79 -22.42 -1.15 -6.99
CA ARG A 79 -23.72 -1.70 -6.56
C ARG A 79 -23.52 -3.17 -6.20
N ASP A 80 -24.13 -3.61 -5.12
CA ASP A 80 -24.12 -5.01 -4.64
C ASP A 80 -22.76 -5.56 -4.21
N SER A 81 -21.73 -4.70 -4.06
CA SER A 81 -20.43 -5.09 -3.50
C SER A 81 -20.22 -4.49 -2.13
N ASP A 82 -19.73 -5.30 -1.19
CA ASP A 82 -19.28 -4.85 0.14
C ASP A 82 -17.83 -4.39 0.16
N THR A 83 -17.17 -4.45 -1.02
CA THR A 83 -15.79 -4.00 -1.19
C THR A 83 -15.73 -2.69 -1.96
N VAL A 84 -14.84 -1.80 -1.54
CA VAL A 84 -14.67 -0.46 -2.09
C VAL A 84 -13.23 -0.27 -2.51
N MET A 85 -12.99 0.17 -3.75
CA MET A 85 -11.68 0.66 -4.17
C MET A 85 -11.44 2.04 -3.55
N VAL A 86 -10.29 2.20 -2.93
CA VAL A 86 -9.91 3.43 -2.24
C VAL A 86 -8.59 3.95 -2.80
N LYS A 87 -8.54 5.25 -3.09
CA LYS A 87 -7.34 5.98 -3.54
C LYS A 87 -7.09 7.16 -2.61
N TYR A 88 -5.89 7.27 -2.08
CA TYR A 88 -5.47 8.38 -1.21
C TYR A 88 -4.54 9.34 -1.93
N TYR A 89 -4.70 10.62 -1.61
CA TYR A 89 -3.93 11.71 -2.20
C TYR A 89 -3.40 12.64 -1.11
N SER A 90 -2.28 13.29 -1.37
CA SER A 90 -1.77 14.38 -0.53
C SER A 90 -2.64 15.62 -0.66
N SER A 91 -2.42 16.62 0.21
CA SER A 91 -3.07 17.94 0.12
C SER A 91 -2.76 18.69 -1.19
N LYS A 92 -1.71 18.31 -1.90
CA LYS A 92 -1.32 18.84 -3.22
C LYS A 92 -1.87 18.02 -4.40
N GLY A 93 -2.68 16.98 -4.12
CA GLY A 93 -3.26 16.11 -5.14
C GLY A 93 -2.32 15.03 -5.67
N ILE A 94 -1.17 14.80 -5.01
CA ILE A 94 -0.24 13.74 -5.38
C ILE A 94 -0.80 12.40 -4.92
N PHE A 95 -0.80 11.41 -5.80
CA PHE A 95 -1.27 10.06 -5.52
C PHE A 95 -0.33 9.36 -4.54
N LEU A 96 -0.89 8.80 -3.46
CA LEU A 96 -0.12 8.22 -2.36
C LEU A 96 -0.30 6.72 -2.23
N SER A 97 -1.52 6.21 -2.35
CA SER A 97 -1.79 4.77 -2.23
C SER A 97 -3.16 4.39 -2.74
N GLU A 98 -3.30 3.12 -3.09
CA GLU A 98 -4.58 2.53 -3.50
C GLU A 98 -4.71 1.09 -3.02
N GLY A 99 -5.95 0.63 -2.93
CA GLY A 99 -6.30 -0.74 -2.61
C GLY A 99 -7.77 -0.89 -2.30
N LYS A 100 -8.18 -2.10 -1.97
CA LYS A 100 -9.56 -2.41 -1.63
C LYS A 100 -9.78 -2.43 -0.12
N THR A 101 -10.98 -1.99 0.30
CA THR A 101 -11.45 -2.15 1.68
C THR A 101 -12.77 -2.91 1.70
N LYS A 102 -13.00 -3.64 2.81
CA LYS A 102 -14.32 -4.15 3.20
C LYS A 102 -14.66 -3.49 4.53
N GLY A 103 -15.68 -2.62 4.51
CA GLY A 103 -15.91 -1.70 5.62
C GLY A 103 -14.69 -0.80 5.87
N LYS A 104 -14.09 -0.89 7.07
CA LYS A 104 -12.89 -0.13 7.45
C LYS A 104 -11.58 -0.92 7.26
N LEU A 105 -11.66 -2.20 6.91
CA LEU A 105 -10.51 -3.09 6.86
C LEU A 105 -9.91 -3.12 5.44
N ARG A 106 -8.60 -3.01 5.34
CA ARG A 106 -7.86 -3.27 4.09
C ARG A 106 -7.98 -4.74 3.71
N ILE A 107 -8.15 -5.03 2.42
CA ILE A 107 -8.18 -6.38 1.86
C ILE A 107 -7.43 -6.43 0.53
N GLY A 108 -6.90 -7.62 0.21
CA GLY A 108 -6.16 -7.84 -1.03
C GLY A 108 -4.90 -6.97 -1.14
N GLN A 109 -4.51 -6.69 -2.36
CA GLN A 109 -3.28 -5.95 -2.65
C GLN A 109 -3.48 -4.45 -2.44
N TRP A 110 -2.51 -3.84 -1.74
CA TRP A 110 -2.36 -2.40 -1.56
C TRP A 110 -1.04 -1.95 -2.15
N LYS A 111 -1.07 -0.81 -2.85
CA LYS A 111 0.10 -0.17 -3.44
C LYS A 111 0.32 1.18 -2.79
N SER A 112 1.57 1.50 -2.48
CA SER A 112 1.98 2.80 -1.95
C SER A 112 3.04 3.43 -2.85
N TYR A 113 2.98 4.76 -2.99
CA TYR A 113 3.78 5.53 -3.91
C TYR A 113 4.56 6.62 -3.16
N GLU A 114 5.76 6.91 -3.62
CA GLU A 114 6.59 7.97 -3.05
C GLU A 114 5.95 9.35 -3.32
N ARG A 115 5.94 10.18 -2.29
CA ARG A 115 5.16 11.43 -2.26
C ARG A 115 5.60 12.47 -3.29
N ASN A 116 6.88 12.51 -3.66
CA ASN A 116 7.39 13.55 -4.55
C ASN A 116 7.47 13.09 -6.00
N SER A 117 7.82 11.83 -6.23
CA SER A 117 8.04 11.26 -7.56
C SER A 117 6.82 10.49 -8.10
N GLY A 118 5.92 10.01 -7.21
CA GLY A 118 4.83 9.13 -7.61
C GLY A 118 5.28 7.72 -8.01
N VAL A 119 6.54 7.36 -7.71
CA VAL A 119 7.07 6.03 -7.99
C VAL A 119 6.51 5.02 -6.98
N LEU A 120 6.18 3.82 -7.46
CA LEU A 120 5.76 2.69 -6.60
C LEU A 120 6.89 2.33 -5.63
N VAL A 121 6.58 2.33 -4.33
CA VAL A 121 7.56 1.99 -3.27
C VAL A 121 7.23 0.70 -2.54
N ASP A 122 5.95 0.39 -2.34
CA ASP A 122 5.53 -0.83 -1.65
C ASP A 122 4.32 -1.47 -2.31
N VAL A 123 4.32 -2.80 -2.33
CA VAL A 123 3.15 -3.63 -2.59
C VAL A 123 2.96 -4.55 -1.39
N GLU A 124 1.77 -4.49 -0.79
CA GLU A 124 1.39 -5.18 0.43
C GLU A 124 0.14 -6.01 0.20
N ASN A 125 -0.03 -7.12 0.91
CA ASN A 125 -1.24 -7.92 0.84
C ASN A 125 -1.92 -7.96 2.20
N TYR A 126 -3.23 -7.76 2.23
CA TYR A 126 -4.03 -7.67 3.45
C TYR A 126 -5.17 -8.69 3.46
N VAL A 127 -5.35 -9.34 4.61
CA VAL A 127 -6.51 -10.17 4.91
C VAL A 127 -7.14 -9.63 6.20
N ASN A 128 -8.41 -9.24 6.11
CA ASN A 128 -9.16 -8.68 7.25
C ASN A 128 -8.41 -7.56 8.00
N GLY A 129 -7.78 -6.65 7.27
CA GLY A 129 -7.05 -5.50 7.81
C GLY A 129 -5.64 -5.79 8.30
N LYS A 130 -5.20 -7.04 8.27
CA LYS A 130 -3.85 -7.45 8.69
C LYS A 130 -2.99 -7.76 7.49
N LEU A 131 -1.72 -7.36 7.56
CA LEU A 131 -0.71 -7.69 6.56
C LEU A 131 -0.46 -9.20 6.57
N GLU A 132 -0.65 -9.82 5.41
CA GLU A 132 -0.58 -11.28 5.23
C GLU A 132 0.09 -11.62 3.90
N GLY A 133 1.04 -12.57 3.91
CA GLY A 133 1.79 -12.94 2.72
C GLY A 133 2.96 -12.00 2.42
N ILE A 134 3.28 -11.82 1.14
CA ILE A 134 4.49 -11.11 0.72
C ILE A 134 4.24 -9.60 0.63
N LYS A 135 5.09 -8.82 1.31
CA LYS A 135 5.34 -7.41 1.06
C LYS A 135 6.57 -7.27 0.17
N THR A 136 6.47 -6.48 -0.90
CA THR A 136 7.59 -6.14 -1.79
C THR A 136 7.85 -4.65 -1.74
N SER A 137 9.11 -4.26 -1.51
CA SER A 137 9.56 -2.85 -1.56
C SER A 137 10.47 -2.63 -2.77
N TYR A 138 10.41 -1.43 -3.36
CA TYR A 138 11.05 -1.11 -4.63
C TYR A 138 11.99 0.10 -4.52
N TYR A 139 13.07 0.10 -5.28
CA TYR A 139 13.89 1.26 -5.59
C TYR A 139 13.13 2.23 -6.53
N ASN A 140 13.62 3.47 -6.64
CA ASN A 140 13.03 4.46 -7.53
C ASN A 140 13.11 4.09 -9.02
N ASP A 141 14.01 3.18 -9.40
CA ASP A 141 14.13 2.64 -10.76
C ASP A 141 13.20 1.42 -11.01
N GLY A 142 12.36 1.07 -10.04
CA GLY A 142 11.39 -0.04 -10.10
C GLY A 142 11.98 -1.42 -9.77
N LYS A 143 13.29 -1.53 -9.49
CA LYS A 143 13.88 -2.78 -9.03
C LYS A 143 13.49 -3.08 -7.59
N ILE A 144 13.45 -4.35 -7.24
CA ILE A 144 13.09 -4.80 -5.89
C ILE A 144 14.23 -4.48 -4.92
N ILE A 145 13.91 -3.85 -3.78
CA ILE A 145 14.80 -3.69 -2.63
C ILE A 145 14.76 -4.95 -1.77
N GLN A 146 13.53 -5.41 -1.46
CA GLN A 146 13.34 -6.56 -0.60
C GLN A 146 11.95 -7.18 -0.79
N THR A 147 11.87 -8.46 -0.46
CA THR A 147 10.61 -9.16 -0.20
C THR A 147 10.61 -9.66 1.23
N GLN A 148 9.45 -9.62 1.87
CA GLN A 148 9.26 -10.00 3.28
C GLN A 148 7.95 -10.76 3.41
N GLU A 149 7.95 -11.90 4.08
CA GLU A 149 6.74 -12.65 4.38
C GLU A 149 6.17 -12.25 5.74
N PHE A 150 4.86 -11.98 5.76
CA PHE A 150 4.12 -11.58 6.96
C PHE A 150 2.99 -12.56 7.26
N LYS A 151 2.72 -12.72 8.53
CA LYS A 151 1.55 -13.44 9.05
C LYS A 151 0.92 -12.62 10.17
N ASN A 152 -0.32 -12.19 9.98
CA ASN A 152 -1.06 -11.37 10.95
C ASN A 152 -0.27 -10.13 11.42
N ASP A 153 0.25 -9.30 10.51
CA ASP A 153 1.11 -8.10 10.74
C ASP A 153 2.52 -8.41 11.28
N VAL A 154 2.86 -9.66 11.53
CA VAL A 154 4.15 -10.05 12.08
C VAL A 154 5.03 -10.66 11.00
N LEU A 155 6.28 -10.21 10.89
CA LEU A 155 7.26 -10.79 9.97
C LEU A 155 7.49 -12.28 10.33
N HIS A 156 7.13 -13.16 9.40
CA HIS A 156 7.15 -14.61 9.61
C HIS A 156 7.37 -15.32 8.28
N GLY A 157 8.51 -15.99 8.11
CA GLY A 157 8.93 -16.61 6.85
C GLY A 157 10.20 -15.97 6.31
N LYS A 158 10.34 -15.91 5.00
CA LYS A 158 11.55 -15.41 4.34
C LYS A 158 11.58 -13.89 4.25
N LYS A 159 12.77 -13.34 4.40
CA LYS A 159 13.11 -11.99 3.97
C LYS A 159 14.30 -12.09 3.02
N ILE A 160 14.15 -11.57 1.80
CA ILE A 160 15.20 -11.51 0.79
C ILE A 160 15.48 -10.04 0.50
N MET A 161 16.74 -9.65 0.56
CA MET A 161 17.20 -8.32 0.19
C MET A 161 17.96 -8.37 -1.13
N TYR A 162 17.81 -7.34 -1.94
CA TYR A 162 18.45 -7.22 -3.25
C TYR A 162 19.34 -5.98 -3.30
N ALA A 163 20.45 -6.09 -3.95
CA ALA A 163 21.33 -4.98 -4.28
C ALA A 163 20.75 -4.16 -5.46
N PRO A 164 21.18 -2.90 -5.69
CA PRO A 164 20.73 -2.07 -6.81
C PRO A 164 20.93 -2.69 -8.20
N ASN A 165 21.88 -3.62 -8.33
CA ASN A 165 22.09 -4.40 -9.57
C ASN A 165 21.06 -5.54 -9.77
N GLY A 166 20.11 -5.72 -8.83
CA GLY A 166 19.05 -6.73 -8.85
C GLY A 166 19.48 -8.10 -8.34
N LYS A 167 20.75 -8.31 -7.98
CA LYS A 167 21.21 -9.57 -7.38
C LYS A 167 20.77 -9.66 -5.92
N VAL A 168 20.51 -10.87 -5.44
CA VAL A 168 20.24 -11.11 -4.02
C VAL A 168 21.48 -10.74 -3.21
N SER A 169 21.30 -9.91 -2.18
CA SER A 169 22.37 -9.52 -1.25
C SER A 169 22.29 -10.28 0.06
N SER A 170 21.10 -10.65 0.53
CA SER A 170 20.97 -11.49 1.72
C SER A 170 19.60 -12.17 1.83
N GLU A 171 19.62 -13.30 2.51
CA GLU A 171 18.43 -14.09 2.83
C GLU A 171 18.36 -14.36 4.33
N TYR A 172 17.18 -14.15 4.90
CA TYR A 172 16.86 -14.41 6.30
C TYR A 172 15.61 -15.27 6.40
N VAL A 173 15.49 -15.96 7.52
CA VAL A 173 14.23 -16.57 7.97
C VAL A 173 13.80 -15.90 9.27
N PHE A 174 12.52 -15.62 9.40
CA PHE A 174 11.92 -15.02 10.59
C PHE A 174 10.82 -15.91 11.16
N VAL A 175 10.75 -15.95 12.48
CA VAL A 175 9.65 -16.58 13.22
C VAL A 175 9.18 -15.57 14.28
N ASN A 176 7.92 -15.15 14.18
CA ASN A 176 7.30 -14.20 15.09
C ASN A 176 8.15 -12.91 15.29
N GLY A 177 8.59 -12.31 14.16
CA GLY A 177 9.37 -11.06 14.13
C GLY A 177 10.84 -11.19 14.53
N LYS A 178 11.32 -12.39 14.81
CA LYS A 178 12.71 -12.63 15.20
C LYS A 178 13.42 -13.47 14.15
N SER A 179 14.67 -13.12 13.83
CA SER A 179 15.51 -13.94 12.95
C SER A 179 15.69 -15.33 13.58
N HIS A 180 15.31 -16.37 12.83
CA HIS A 180 15.37 -17.77 13.26
C HIS A 180 15.57 -18.67 12.06
N GLY A 181 16.62 -19.50 12.06
CA GLY A 181 16.96 -20.36 10.92
C GLY A 181 18.19 -19.89 10.16
N TYR A 182 18.29 -20.31 8.92
CA TYR A 182 19.46 -20.03 8.08
C TYR A 182 19.50 -18.57 7.63
N PHE A 183 20.74 -18.07 7.55
CA PHE A 183 21.11 -16.77 7.02
C PHE A 183 22.20 -16.96 5.97
N VAL A 184 22.05 -16.25 4.86
CA VAL A 184 23.06 -16.16 3.80
C VAL A 184 23.21 -14.71 3.40
N GLU A 185 24.45 -14.28 3.23
CA GLU A 185 24.86 -13.00 2.64
C GLU A 185 25.72 -13.27 1.42
N TYR A 186 25.54 -12.49 0.38
CA TYR A 186 26.23 -12.61 -0.89
C TYR A 186 27.06 -11.36 -1.17
N ASP A 187 28.16 -11.49 -1.86
CA ASP A 187 28.95 -10.39 -2.38
C ASP A 187 28.35 -9.78 -3.67
N GLU A 188 28.97 -8.76 -4.20
CA GLU A 188 28.52 -8.08 -5.43
C GLU A 188 28.50 -8.98 -6.67
N ASN A 189 29.30 -10.06 -6.68
CA ASN A 189 29.34 -11.05 -7.73
C ASN A 189 28.23 -12.10 -7.59
N GLY A 190 27.53 -12.15 -6.43
CA GLY A 190 26.52 -13.13 -6.08
C GLY A 190 27.11 -14.41 -5.48
N LEU A 191 28.38 -14.40 -5.08
CA LEU A 191 29.01 -15.50 -4.35
C LEU A 191 28.71 -15.35 -2.86
N LYS A 192 28.66 -16.47 -2.13
CA LYS A 192 28.44 -16.43 -0.68
C LYS A 192 29.58 -15.68 0.01
N ALA A 193 29.24 -14.68 0.81
CA ALA A 193 30.14 -13.93 1.65
C ALA A 193 30.06 -14.40 3.11
N LYS A 194 28.86 -14.77 3.57
CA LYS A 194 28.65 -15.20 4.95
C LYS A 194 27.45 -16.13 5.07
N THR A 195 27.58 -17.16 5.90
CA THR A 195 26.45 -18.06 6.20
C THR A 195 26.42 -18.42 7.68
N GLY A 196 25.25 -18.69 8.20
CA GLY A 196 25.09 -19.11 9.59
C GLY A 196 23.64 -19.45 9.92
N LYS A 197 23.39 -19.56 11.20
CA LYS A 197 22.02 -19.72 11.74
C LYS A 197 21.77 -18.70 12.83
N TYR A 198 20.56 -18.18 12.85
CA TYR A 198 20.02 -17.43 13.97
C TYR A 198 19.08 -18.29 14.79
N ASP A 199 19.03 -18.02 16.08
CA ASP A 199 18.05 -18.50 17.02
C ASP A 199 17.53 -17.30 17.82
N MET A 200 16.31 -16.87 17.54
CA MET A 200 15.66 -15.71 18.18
C MET A 200 16.58 -14.47 18.22
N ASN A 201 17.06 -14.03 17.06
CA ASN A 201 17.99 -12.91 16.82
C ASN A 201 19.44 -13.14 17.31
N LYS A 202 19.79 -14.31 17.83
CA LYS A 202 21.15 -14.60 18.31
C LYS A 202 21.84 -15.55 17.33
N PRO A 203 23.09 -15.26 16.93
CA PRO A 203 23.87 -16.21 16.17
C PRO A 203 24.03 -17.54 16.95
N ARG A 204 23.90 -18.67 16.26
CA ARG A 204 24.04 -20.01 16.80
C ARG A 204 24.86 -20.90 15.89
N GLY A 205 25.57 -21.87 16.48
CA GLY A 205 26.39 -22.81 15.74
C GLY A 205 27.52 -22.18 14.96
N VAL A 206 27.99 -22.88 13.95
CA VAL A 206 29.15 -22.46 13.16
C VAL A 206 28.71 -21.46 12.09
N TRP A 207 29.32 -20.29 12.14
CA TRP A 207 29.22 -19.26 11.09
C TRP A 207 30.45 -19.32 10.20
N LYS A 208 30.23 -19.25 8.90
CA LYS A 208 31.27 -19.34 7.88
C LYS A 208 31.36 -18.01 7.13
N PHE A 209 32.58 -17.55 6.88
CA PHE A 209 32.91 -16.35 6.17
C PHE A 209 33.72 -16.71 4.94
N TYR A 210 33.42 -16.08 3.82
CA TYR A 210 34.02 -16.40 2.54
C TYR A 210 34.58 -15.13 1.90
N ASP A 211 35.62 -15.29 1.09
CA ASP A 211 36.14 -14.30 0.18
C ASP A 211 36.21 -14.89 -1.21
N ASN A 212 35.57 -14.22 -2.19
CA ASN A 212 35.44 -14.73 -3.56
C ASN A 212 34.96 -16.19 -3.60
N GLY A 213 33.97 -16.53 -2.77
CA GLY A 213 33.38 -17.87 -2.65
C GLY A 213 34.28 -18.91 -1.93
N LYS A 214 35.51 -18.57 -1.52
CA LYS A 214 36.39 -19.46 -0.76
C LYS A 214 36.25 -19.23 0.74
N LEU A 215 36.10 -20.32 1.50
CA LEU A 215 36.00 -20.25 2.96
C LEU A 215 37.34 -19.72 3.56
N ILE A 216 37.26 -18.57 4.26
CA ILE A 216 38.42 -17.95 4.92
C ILE A 216 38.36 -18.06 6.44
N LYS A 217 37.18 -18.21 7.05
CA LYS A 217 37.02 -18.23 8.50
C LYS A 217 35.75 -18.96 8.92
N SER A 218 35.83 -19.67 10.04
CA SER A 218 34.68 -20.19 10.77
C SER A 218 34.69 -19.75 12.22
N VAL A 219 33.53 -19.39 12.76
CA VAL A 219 33.34 -18.97 14.14
C VAL A 219 32.20 -19.79 14.76
N ASP A 220 32.47 -20.47 15.84
CA ASP A 220 31.44 -21.22 16.56
C ASP A 220 30.79 -20.39 17.67
N TYR A 221 29.56 -19.95 17.43
CA TYR A 221 28.74 -19.20 18.40
C TYR A 221 28.00 -20.10 19.40
N THR A 222 28.07 -21.41 19.28
CA THR A 222 27.50 -22.34 20.28
C THR A 222 28.14 -22.12 21.64
N LEU A 223 29.43 -21.83 21.65
CA LEU A 223 30.24 -21.72 22.85
C LEU A 223 30.22 -20.34 23.52
N SER A 224 29.85 -19.27 22.77
CA SER A 224 29.88 -17.88 23.28
C SER A 224 28.78 -17.56 24.31
N ASN A 225 27.73 -18.37 24.37
CA ASN A 225 26.58 -18.17 25.24
C ASN A 225 26.43 -19.19 26.38
N ASP A 226 27.44 -20.02 26.63
CA ASP A 226 27.46 -20.92 27.80
C ASP A 226 27.88 -20.11 29.04
N PRO A 227 26.95 -19.90 30.01
CA PRO A 227 27.26 -19.15 31.23
C PRO A 227 28.44 -19.73 32.03
N ARG A 228 28.71 -21.03 31.88
CA ARG A 228 29.78 -21.77 32.59
C ARG A 228 31.18 -21.37 32.09
N ARG A 229 31.31 -20.88 30.82
CA ARG A 229 32.60 -20.43 30.24
C ARG A 229 32.94 -18.98 30.60
N ARG A 230 31.97 -18.11 30.94
CA ARG A 230 32.26 -16.75 31.43
C ARG A 230 33.04 -16.74 32.73
N LYS A 231 33.00 -17.78 33.55
CA LYS A 231 33.72 -17.93 34.82
C LYS A 231 35.20 -18.36 34.67
N LYS A 232 35.65 -18.80 33.47
CA LYS A 232 37.04 -19.25 33.24
C LYS A 232 37.98 -18.19 32.67
N LYS A 233 37.52 -16.94 32.50
CA LYS A 233 38.34 -15.81 32.02
C LYS A 233 38.58 -14.72 33.12
N LYS A 234 38.63 -15.12 34.39
CA LYS A 234 39.13 -14.32 35.49
C LYS A 234 40.38 -14.93 36.05
#